data_f8c354898babcce95c439883c46397a1
#
_entry.id   f8c354898babcce95c439883c46397a1
#
_cell.length_a   1.000
_cell.length_b   1.000
_cell.length_c   1.000
_cell.angle_alpha   90.00
_cell.angle_beta   90.00
_cell.angle_gamma   90.00
#
_symmetry.space_group_name_H-M   'P 1'
#
loop_
_entity.id
_entity.type
_entity.pdbx_description
1 polymer ?
#
loop_
_entity_poly.entity_id
_entity_poly.type
_entity_poly.pdbx_seq_one_letter_code
_entity_poly.pdbx_strand_id
1 'polypeptide(L)'
;MKSDNILKKSSKEYFHKICVVGGGLTGAIMTLLLKNSNLFKSHEIGWIKPKIRESKDIRTTFYNKKSLDLLHSLDVLKNFDITDYSFINKIQVFGVNNSSPLEWDYSDPKLNFGAVIKNDIILKSVTEQLRDIKHYESFVTNTQHDEFERTLYLKNKVLIKTHLVLSADGKNSNLRRLLSIKTLQKKVNHIALSGFLQQSKNHNSTAVQAFTDLGPIGLLPFQSKNIINFVQSIEEKKCKQILSKSKPEQYICDHLNSFFSHIDLKFQPLKKVNQFNNKL
;
A
#
# COMPACT_ATOMS: atom_id res chain seq x y z
N MET A 1 29.59 39.40 8.55
CA MET A 1 29.00 39.30 9.91
C MET A 1 27.59 39.95 9.92
N LYS A 2 26.57 39.30 9.40
CA LYS A 2 25.13 39.66 9.55
C LYS A 2 24.24 38.54 8.98
N SER A 3 24.36 37.28 9.46
CA SER A 3 23.43 36.21 9.04
C SER A 3 23.11 35.17 10.15
N ASP A 4 23.59 35.37 11.39
CA ASP A 4 23.45 34.32 12.43
C ASP A 4 22.34 34.57 13.47
N ASN A 5 21.39 35.50 13.25
CA ASN A 5 20.44 35.93 14.29
C ASN A 5 18.96 35.62 14.01
N ILE A 6 18.61 34.71 13.08
CA ILE A 6 17.18 34.45 12.76
C ILE A 6 16.64 33.13 13.36
N LEU A 7 17.46 32.31 14.05
CA LEU A 7 17.06 30.96 14.50
C LEU A 7 16.93 30.77 16.02
N LYS A 8 16.78 31.84 16.82
CA LYS A 8 16.51 31.74 18.27
C LYS A 8 15.04 31.93 18.65
N LYS A 9 14.11 31.13 18.10
CA LYS A 9 12.84 30.81 18.76
C LYS A 9 12.91 29.32 19.13
N SER A 10 12.82 29.00 20.44
CA SER A 10 13.04 27.68 21.05
C SER A 10 12.44 26.53 20.23
N SER A 11 13.27 25.91 19.41
CA SER A 11 12.94 24.65 18.76
C SER A 11 12.97 23.54 19.83
N LYS A 12 11.85 22.82 19.98
CA LYS A 12 11.85 21.63 20.86
C LYS A 12 12.79 20.60 20.27
N GLU A 13 13.75 20.15 21.08
CA GLU A 13 14.73 19.14 20.69
C GLU A 13 14.42 17.81 21.38
N TYR A 14 14.52 16.72 20.63
CA TYR A 14 14.32 15.35 21.11
C TYR A 14 15.46 14.47 20.63
N PHE A 15 15.77 13.44 21.41
CA PHE A 15 16.70 12.40 21.05
C PHE A 15 16.01 11.04 20.99
N HIS A 16 16.26 10.27 19.93
CA HIS A 16 15.88 8.88 19.81
C HIS A 16 17.04 8.07 19.25
N LYS A 17 17.27 6.85 19.72
CA LYS A 17 18.32 6.00 19.14
C LYS A 17 18.04 5.69 17.66
N ILE A 18 16.76 5.50 17.33
CA ILE A 18 16.31 5.19 15.98
C ILE A 18 15.05 5.98 15.62
N CYS A 19 15.03 6.53 14.40
CA CYS A 19 13.87 7.21 13.85
C CYS A 19 13.37 6.55 12.57
N VAL A 20 12.07 6.25 12.52
CA VAL A 20 11.40 5.82 11.30
C VAL A 20 10.71 7.02 10.65
N VAL A 21 10.97 7.26 9.36
CA VAL A 21 10.37 8.35 8.59
C VAL A 21 9.41 7.75 7.55
N GLY A 22 8.12 7.97 7.75
CA GLY A 22 7.05 7.48 6.86
C GLY A 22 5.83 6.99 7.62
N GLY A 23 4.64 7.45 7.23
CA GLY A 23 3.36 7.12 7.87
C GLY A 23 2.54 6.06 7.13
N GLY A 24 3.08 5.45 6.06
CA GLY A 24 2.44 4.35 5.35
C GLY A 24 2.63 3.00 6.03
N LEU A 25 2.06 1.93 5.44
CA LEU A 25 2.16 0.56 5.97
C LEU A 25 3.59 0.14 6.30
N THR A 26 4.53 0.39 5.38
CA THR A 26 5.94 0.02 5.58
C THR A 26 6.55 0.68 6.80
N GLY A 27 6.34 2.00 6.98
CA GLY A 27 6.87 2.73 8.13
C GLY A 27 6.22 2.31 9.44
N ALA A 28 4.90 2.11 9.44
CA ALA A 28 4.15 1.67 10.60
C ALA A 28 4.58 0.26 11.04
N ILE A 29 4.64 -0.72 10.12
CA ILE A 29 5.06 -2.09 10.42
C ILE A 29 6.52 -2.12 10.88
N MET A 30 7.41 -1.34 10.26
CA MET A 30 8.81 -1.23 10.69
C MET A 30 8.91 -0.70 12.13
N THR A 31 8.12 0.32 12.47
CA THR A 31 8.09 0.86 13.84
C THR A 31 7.59 -0.20 14.84
N LEU A 32 6.58 -1.00 14.45
CA LEU A 32 6.06 -2.08 15.29
C LEU A 32 7.09 -3.21 15.47
N LEU A 33 7.81 -3.58 14.41
CA LEU A 33 8.90 -4.54 14.48
C LEU A 33 10.01 -4.09 15.44
N LEU A 34 10.41 -2.83 15.38
CA LEU A 34 11.40 -2.26 16.29
C LEU A 34 10.92 -2.30 17.74
N LYS A 35 9.66 -1.92 17.99
CA LYS A 35 9.05 -1.98 19.31
C LYS A 35 9.07 -3.41 19.88
N ASN A 36 8.70 -4.41 19.06
CA ASN A 36 8.59 -5.80 19.49
C ASN A 36 9.94 -6.55 19.49
N SER A 37 11.01 -5.94 18.97
CA SER A 37 12.33 -6.59 18.89
C SER A 37 13.04 -6.75 20.22
N ASN A 38 12.59 -6.06 21.27
CA ASN A 38 13.27 -5.91 22.56
C ASN A 38 14.67 -5.27 22.51
N LEU A 39 15.09 -4.78 21.33
CA LEU A 39 16.38 -4.08 21.15
C LEU A 39 16.30 -2.61 21.57
N PHE A 40 15.10 -2.04 21.57
CA PHE A 40 14.85 -0.65 21.88
C PHE A 40 13.69 -0.52 22.86
N LYS A 41 13.81 0.44 23.80
CA LYS A 41 12.66 0.86 24.61
C LYS A 41 11.77 1.80 23.79
N SER A 42 10.49 1.89 24.09
CA SER A 42 9.53 2.72 23.34
C SER A 42 9.97 4.19 23.20
N HIS A 43 10.60 4.78 24.22
CA HIS A 43 11.10 6.17 24.16
C HIS A 43 12.36 6.34 23.30
N GLU A 44 13.08 5.27 22.98
CA GLU A 44 14.27 5.28 22.11
C GLU A 44 13.90 5.25 20.62
N ILE A 45 12.61 5.02 20.29
CA ILE A 45 12.07 4.98 18.93
C ILE A 45 11.30 6.27 18.67
N GLY A 46 11.67 6.98 17.60
CA GLY A 46 10.91 8.11 17.07
C GLY A 46 10.20 7.72 15.78
N TRP A 47 8.94 8.13 15.62
CA TRP A 47 8.18 7.91 14.39
C TRP A 47 7.72 9.23 13.78
N ILE A 48 8.28 9.60 12.62
CA ILE A 48 7.93 10.82 11.89
C ILE A 48 6.97 10.44 10.77
N LYS A 49 5.75 10.95 10.85
CA LYS A 49 4.69 10.69 9.88
C LYS A 49 3.93 11.98 9.57
N PRO A 50 3.49 12.20 8.33
CA PRO A 50 2.57 13.30 8.05
C PRO A 50 1.25 13.06 8.78
N LYS A 51 0.52 14.13 9.08
CA LYS A 51 -0.86 14.02 9.55
C LYS A 51 -1.67 13.28 8.48
N ILE A 52 -2.16 12.10 8.81
CA ILE A 52 -3.01 11.33 7.91
C ILE A 52 -4.32 12.10 7.78
N ARG A 53 -4.59 12.64 6.60
CA ARG A 53 -5.95 13.08 6.29
C ARG A 53 -6.82 11.83 6.23
N GLU A 54 -8.02 11.89 6.78
CA GLU A 54 -9.02 10.81 6.75
C GLU A 54 -9.54 10.54 5.32
N SER A 55 -8.65 10.44 4.34
CA SER A 55 -9.02 9.87 3.06
C SER A 55 -9.10 8.36 3.25
N LYS A 56 -10.30 7.79 3.13
CA LYS A 56 -10.46 6.32 3.14
C LYS A 56 -9.56 5.76 2.06
N ASP A 57 -8.46 5.11 2.47
CA ASP A 57 -7.64 4.35 1.55
C ASP A 57 -8.42 3.09 1.14
N ILE A 58 -9.03 3.13 -0.02
CA ILE A 58 -9.83 2.01 -0.56
C ILE A 58 -8.95 0.90 -1.13
N ARG A 59 -7.63 1.08 -1.15
CA ARG A 59 -6.71 0.09 -1.72
C ARG A 59 -6.68 -1.18 -0.88
N THR A 60 -6.62 -2.28 -1.59
CA THR A 60 -6.37 -3.59 -1.03
C THR A 60 -4.98 -4.05 -1.42
N THR A 61 -4.42 -4.95 -0.66
CA THR A 61 -3.14 -5.60 -0.97
C THR A 61 -3.30 -7.11 -0.81
N PHE A 62 -2.75 -7.86 -1.76
CA PHE A 62 -2.55 -9.29 -1.57
C PHE A 62 -1.32 -9.52 -0.70
N TYR A 63 -1.54 -10.09 0.46
CA TYR A 63 -0.51 -10.52 1.40
C TYR A 63 -0.26 -12.01 1.20
N ASN A 64 0.93 -12.38 0.76
CA ASN A 64 1.32 -13.78 0.65
C ASN A 64 1.44 -14.42 2.03
N LYS A 65 1.54 -15.77 2.08
CA LYS A 65 1.57 -16.53 3.33
C LYS A 65 2.63 -16.01 4.31
N LYS A 66 3.85 -15.74 3.86
CA LYS A 66 4.92 -15.20 4.73
C LYS A 66 4.58 -13.83 5.31
N SER A 67 3.96 -12.96 4.53
CA SER A 67 3.51 -11.65 5.02
C SER A 67 2.38 -11.78 6.03
N LEU A 68 1.44 -12.72 5.84
CA LEU A 68 0.40 -13.00 6.82
C LEU A 68 0.98 -13.55 8.12
N ASP A 69 1.93 -14.49 8.03
CA ASP A 69 2.61 -15.05 9.21
C ASP A 69 3.34 -13.96 10.01
N LEU A 70 3.99 -13.00 9.33
CA LEU A 70 4.59 -11.85 9.98
C LEU A 70 3.53 -10.97 10.68
N LEU A 71 2.42 -10.65 10.00
CA LEU A 71 1.36 -9.84 10.60
C LEU A 71 0.70 -10.55 11.79
N HIS A 72 0.57 -11.87 11.74
CA HIS A 72 0.12 -12.70 12.87
C HIS A 72 1.11 -12.65 14.03
N SER A 73 2.41 -12.82 13.77
CA SER A 73 3.44 -12.77 14.83
C SER A 73 3.54 -11.41 15.53
N LEU A 74 3.03 -10.35 14.87
CA LEU A 74 2.95 -8.99 15.40
C LEU A 74 1.57 -8.66 16.02
N ASP A 75 0.69 -9.65 16.19
CA ASP A 75 -0.69 -9.47 16.67
C ASP A 75 -1.53 -8.45 15.86
N VAL A 76 -1.11 -8.09 14.64
CA VAL A 76 -1.81 -7.12 13.79
C VAL A 76 -3.20 -7.62 13.39
N LEU A 77 -3.32 -8.93 13.18
CA LEU A 77 -4.53 -9.58 12.69
C LEU A 77 -5.43 -10.13 13.82
N LYS A 78 -5.06 -9.93 15.08
CA LYS A 78 -5.73 -10.52 16.26
C LYS A 78 -7.22 -10.22 16.35
N ASN A 79 -7.62 -9.00 15.98
CA ASN A 79 -9.01 -8.53 16.10
C ASN A 79 -9.73 -8.47 14.75
N PHE A 80 -9.23 -9.18 13.73
CA PHE A 80 -9.84 -9.20 12.41
C PHE A 80 -10.88 -10.32 12.33
N ASP A 81 -12.04 -9.98 11.76
CA ASP A 81 -13.07 -10.94 11.44
C ASP A 81 -12.76 -11.67 10.13
N ILE A 82 -13.38 -12.83 9.92
CA ILE A 82 -13.25 -13.59 8.68
C ILE A 82 -13.65 -12.78 7.44
N THR A 83 -14.52 -11.77 7.61
CA THR A 83 -14.95 -10.86 6.55
C THR A 83 -13.90 -9.82 6.15
N ASP A 84 -12.85 -9.63 6.96
CA ASP A 84 -11.74 -8.73 6.66
C ASP A 84 -10.73 -9.33 5.68
N TYR A 85 -10.79 -10.65 5.50
CA TYR A 85 -9.92 -11.42 4.61
C TYR A 85 -10.67 -11.89 3.38
N SER A 86 -9.95 -11.97 2.27
CA SER A 86 -10.37 -12.73 1.10
C SER A 86 -9.25 -13.68 0.75
N PHE A 87 -9.30 -14.90 1.25
CA PHE A 87 -8.25 -15.89 1.01
C PHE A 87 -8.19 -16.28 -0.46
N ILE A 88 -6.99 -16.59 -0.94
CA ILE A 88 -6.71 -17.06 -2.29
C ILE A 88 -6.25 -18.51 -2.20
N ASN A 89 -7.08 -19.42 -2.69
CA ASN A 89 -6.80 -20.85 -2.72
C ASN A 89 -6.42 -21.30 -4.13
N LYS A 90 -6.82 -20.55 -5.15
CA LYS A 90 -6.55 -20.83 -6.56
C LYS A 90 -6.02 -19.58 -7.28
N ILE A 91 -5.06 -19.77 -8.17
CA ILE A 91 -4.54 -18.75 -9.07
C ILE A 91 -4.70 -19.22 -10.51
N GLN A 92 -5.24 -18.38 -11.37
CA GLN A 92 -5.37 -18.62 -12.81
C GLN A 92 -4.66 -17.51 -13.59
N VAL A 93 -3.90 -17.87 -14.62
CA VAL A 93 -3.23 -16.93 -15.51
C VAL A 93 -3.65 -17.18 -16.94
N PHE A 94 -4.35 -16.22 -17.54
CA PHE A 94 -4.80 -16.24 -18.94
C PHE A 94 -3.82 -15.47 -19.82
N GLY A 95 -3.39 -16.10 -20.92
CA GLY A 95 -2.58 -15.48 -21.97
C GLY A 95 -3.41 -14.54 -22.87
N VAL A 96 -2.73 -13.83 -23.78
CA VAL A 96 -3.35 -12.88 -24.73
C VAL A 96 -4.39 -13.56 -25.62
N ASN A 97 -4.16 -14.78 -26.04
CA ASN A 97 -5.05 -15.54 -26.93
C ASN A 97 -6.19 -16.24 -26.20
N ASN A 98 -6.36 -15.94 -24.93
CA ASN A 98 -7.45 -16.48 -24.12
C ASN A 98 -7.55 -18.02 -24.13
N SER A 99 -6.42 -18.69 -24.28
CA SER A 99 -6.28 -20.13 -24.18
C SER A 99 -6.55 -20.62 -22.75
N SER A 100 -6.58 -21.93 -22.55
CA SER A 100 -6.68 -22.53 -21.20
C SER A 100 -5.70 -21.88 -20.25
N PRO A 101 -6.15 -21.45 -19.06
CA PRO A 101 -5.27 -20.79 -18.09
C PRO A 101 -4.22 -21.74 -17.55
N LEU A 102 -3.07 -21.18 -17.17
CA LEU A 102 -2.19 -21.85 -16.21
C LEU A 102 -2.84 -21.75 -14.84
N GLU A 103 -2.86 -22.85 -14.12
CA GLU A 103 -3.53 -22.92 -12.83
C GLU A 103 -2.61 -23.43 -11.73
N TRP A 104 -2.74 -22.83 -10.56
CA TRP A 104 -2.21 -23.33 -9.29
C TRP A 104 -3.37 -23.41 -8.31
N ASP A 105 -3.58 -24.58 -7.73
CA ASP A 105 -4.69 -24.84 -6.83
C ASP A 105 -4.21 -25.66 -5.63
N TYR A 106 -4.64 -25.26 -4.45
CA TYR A 106 -4.50 -26.09 -3.27
C TYR A 106 -5.74 -26.96 -3.12
N SER A 107 -5.56 -28.29 -3.24
CA SER A 107 -6.63 -29.26 -3.03
C SER A 107 -7.16 -29.24 -1.59
N ASP A 108 -6.30 -28.91 -0.62
CA ASP A 108 -6.70 -28.74 0.77
C ASP A 108 -7.21 -27.30 0.99
N PRO A 109 -8.50 -27.11 1.34
CA PRO A 109 -9.08 -25.80 1.59
C PRO A 109 -8.48 -25.06 2.80
N LYS A 110 -7.71 -25.74 3.66
CA LYS A 110 -6.96 -25.12 4.76
C LYS A 110 -5.69 -24.43 4.29
N LEU A 111 -5.21 -24.76 3.10
CA LEU A 111 -4.04 -24.14 2.49
C LEU A 111 -4.47 -22.98 1.60
N ASN A 112 -3.66 -21.93 1.59
CA ASN A 112 -3.88 -20.76 0.74
C ASN A 112 -2.56 -20.12 0.33
N PHE A 113 -2.57 -19.37 -0.77
CA PHE A 113 -1.44 -18.57 -1.22
C PHE A 113 -1.25 -17.29 -0.40
N GLY A 114 -2.29 -16.89 0.33
CA GLY A 114 -2.37 -15.65 1.07
C GLY A 114 -3.78 -15.09 1.11
N ALA A 115 -3.92 -13.82 1.44
CA ALA A 115 -5.21 -13.14 1.50
C ALA A 115 -5.13 -11.70 0.96
N VAL A 116 -6.25 -11.22 0.44
CA VAL A 116 -6.47 -9.82 0.09
C VAL A 116 -7.09 -9.12 1.30
N ILE A 117 -6.47 -8.04 1.74
CA ILE A 117 -6.90 -7.26 2.91
C ILE A 117 -6.85 -5.78 2.56
N LYS A 118 -7.76 -4.97 3.13
CA LYS A 118 -7.72 -3.50 3.00
C LYS A 118 -6.53 -2.92 3.75
N ASN A 119 -5.85 -1.98 3.10
CA ASN A 119 -4.67 -1.34 3.68
C ASN A 119 -5.00 -0.49 4.93
N ASP A 120 -6.17 0.15 4.95
CA ASP A 120 -6.60 1.02 6.04
C ASP A 120 -6.81 0.25 7.34
N ILE A 121 -7.39 -0.97 7.30
CA ILE A 121 -7.58 -1.78 8.51
C ILE A 121 -6.26 -2.31 9.07
N ILE A 122 -5.31 -2.70 8.22
CA ILE A 122 -3.96 -3.07 8.65
C ILE A 122 -3.28 -1.86 9.31
N LEU A 123 -3.30 -0.70 8.64
CA LEU A 123 -2.66 0.52 9.15
C LEU A 123 -3.27 0.97 10.48
N LYS A 124 -4.60 0.86 10.61
CA LYS A 124 -5.31 1.16 11.87
C LYS A 124 -4.83 0.24 12.98
N SER A 125 -4.86 -1.08 12.79
CA SER A 125 -4.43 -2.06 13.79
C SER A 125 -2.98 -1.83 14.23
N VAL A 126 -2.06 -1.61 13.28
CA VAL A 126 -0.65 -1.30 13.60
C VAL A 126 -0.54 0.00 14.39
N THR A 127 -1.25 1.05 13.97
CA THR A 127 -1.17 2.36 14.64
C THR A 127 -1.70 2.31 16.06
N GLU A 128 -2.73 1.51 16.33
CA GLU A 128 -3.28 1.30 17.67
C GLU A 128 -2.26 0.67 18.62
N GLN A 129 -1.42 -0.23 18.14
CA GLN A 129 -0.35 -0.84 18.91
C GLN A 129 0.85 0.08 19.15
N LEU A 130 0.94 1.20 18.42
CA LEU A 130 2.05 2.18 18.51
C LEU A 130 1.71 3.42 19.32
N ARG A 131 0.66 3.39 20.16
CA ARG A 131 0.21 4.57 20.94
C ARG A 131 1.26 5.07 21.94
N ASP A 132 2.11 4.20 22.44
CA ASP A 132 3.20 4.50 23.37
C ASP A 132 4.50 4.97 22.69
N ILE A 133 4.59 4.86 21.37
CA ILE A 133 5.71 5.36 20.60
C ILE A 133 5.56 6.86 20.35
N LYS A 134 6.61 7.64 20.65
CA LYS A 134 6.61 9.07 20.32
C LYS A 134 6.55 9.28 18.82
N HIS A 135 5.46 9.86 18.34
CA HIS A 135 5.31 10.21 16.95
C HIS A 135 5.25 11.72 16.73
N TYR A 136 5.66 12.14 15.54
CA TYR A 136 5.74 13.54 15.11
C TYR A 136 4.93 13.70 13.82
N GLU A 137 3.81 14.41 13.89
CA GLU A 137 2.97 14.72 12.73
C GLU A 137 3.59 15.84 11.89
N SER A 138 4.63 15.52 11.15
CA SER A 138 5.41 16.49 10.38
C SER A 138 6.16 15.82 9.23
N PHE A 139 6.91 16.65 8.49
CA PHE A 139 7.82 16.22 7.43
C PHE A 139 9.24 16.66 7.77
N VAL A 140 10.22 15.86 7.39
CA VAL A 140 11.64 16.25 7.44
C VAL A 140 11.89 17.28 6.34
N THR A 141 12.36 18.47 6.70
CA THR A 141 12.65 19.56 5.75
C THR A 141 14.12 19.71 5.45
N ASN A 142 14.98 19.33 6.41
CA ASN A 142 16.42 19.33 6.26
C ASN A 142 17.02 18.23 7.16
N THR A 143 18.26 17.86 6.88
CA THR A 143 19.03 16.94 7.70
C THR A 143 20.51 17.31 7.70
N GLN A 144 21.14 17.18 8.84
CA GLN A 144 22.58 17.34 9.04
C GLN A 144 23.10 16.11 9.79
N HIS A 145 24.35 15.78 9.62
CA HIS A 145 24.97 14.72 10.43
C HIS A 145 26.36 15.18 10.87
N ASP A 146 26.71 14.79 12.05
CA ASP A 146 28.08 14.79 12.56
C ASP A 146 28.60 13.34 12.62
N GLU A 147 29.69 13.13 13.34
CA GLU A 147 30.34 11.81 13.40
C GLU A 147 29.45 10.71 14.00
N PHE A 148 28.56 11.03 14.93
CA PHE A 148 27.79 10.06 15.74
C PHE A 148 26.28 10.10 15.52
N GLU A 149 25.76 11.26 15.14
CA GLU A 149 24.33 11.52 15.12
C GLU A 149 23.88 12.21 13.84
N ARG A 150 22.61 11.97 13.51
CA ARG A 150 21.91 12.71 12.49
C ARG A 150 20.82 13.58 13.12
N THR A 151 20.84 14.87 12.78
CA THR A 151 19.79 15.81 13.14
C THR A 151 18.77 15.90 12.01
N LEU A 152 17.50 15.69 12.33
CA LEU A 152 16.37 15.86 11.44
C LEU A 152 15.61 17.14 11.81
N TYR A 153 15.47 18.05 10.86
CA TYR A 153 14.71 19.30 11.00
C TYR A 153 13.29 19.09 10.48
N LEU A 154 12.31 19.24 11.32
CA LEU A 154 10.91 19.04 10.94
C LEU A 154 10.24 20.37 10.55
N LYS A 155 9.24 20.30 9.66
CA LYS A 155 8.47 21.47 9.21
C LYS A 155 7.84 22.26 10.35
N ASN A 156 7.47 21.61 11.44
CA ASN A 156 6.90 22.23 12.65
C ASN A 156 7.97 22.77 13.63
N LYS A 157 9.21 22.96 13.18
CA LYS A 157 10.34 23.49 13.96
C LYS A 157 10.82 22.58 15.10
N VAL A 158 10.46 21.33 15.09
CA VAL A 158 11.02 20.31 16.00
C VAL A 158 12.34 19.80 15.42
N LEU A 159 13.32 19.60 16.30
CA LEU A 159 14.61 18.97 16.01
C LEU A 159 14.63 17.57 16.61
N ILE A 160 15.10 16.60 15.85
CA ILE A 160 15.27 15.23 16.33
C ILE A 160 16.70 14.79 16.02
N LYS A 161 17.43 14.46 17.08
CA LYS A 161 18.74 13.81 16.98
C LYS A 161 18.58 12.30 17.06
N THR A 162 19.32 11.57 16.26
CA THR A 162 19.19 10.10 16.20
C THR A 162 20.45 9.46 15.64
N HIS A 163 20.77 8.25 16.12
CA HIS A 163 21.91 7.49 15.56
C HIS A 163 21.56 6.84 14.23
N LEU A 164 20.30 6.42 14.03
CA LEU A 164 19.89 5.73 12.80
C LEU A 164 18.53 6.26 12.31
N VAL A 165 18.44 6.49 11.00
CA VAL A 165 17.20 6.86 10.32
C VAL A 165 16.80 5.76 9.35
N LEU A 166 15.58 5.23 9.50
CA LEU A 166 14.96 4.33 8.56
C LEU A 166 13.98 5.10 7.67
N SER A 167 14.33 5.27 6.38
CA SER A 167 13.50 5.98 5.42
C SER A 167 12.46 5.05 4.82
N ALA A 168 11.19 5.27 5.16
CA ALA A 168 10.02 4.57 4.65
C ALA A 168 8.97 5.56 4.09
N ASP A 169 9.42 6.73 3.60
CA ASP A 169 8.59 7.85 3.15
C ASP A 169 8.13 7.73 1.68
N GLY A 170 8.29 6.52 1.09
CA GLY A 170 7.64 6.10 -0.14
C GLY A 170 8.35 6.54 -1.43
N LYS A 171 7.61 6.40 -2.54
CA LYS A 171 8.11 6.64 -3.91
C LYS A 171 8.74 8.02 -4.10
N ASN A 172 8.12 9.04 -3.55
CA ASN A 172 8.58 10.43 -3.63
C ASN A 172 9.38 10.84 -2.38
N SER A 173 10.20 9.93 -1.85
CA SER A 173 10.96 10.13 -0.64
C SER A 173 11.67 11.49 -0.61
N ASN A 174 11.32 12.30 0.37
CA ASN A 174 11.96 13.59 0.61
C ASN A 174 13.34 13.41 1.24
N LEU A 175 13.45 12.43 2.13
CA LEU A 175 14.72 12.11 2.80
C LEU A 175 15.77 11.64 1.80
N ARG A 176 15.38 10.81 0.82
CA ARG A 176 16.27 10.41 -0.27
C ARG A 176 16.83 11.60 -1.04
N ARG A 177 15.99 12.62 -1.32
CA ARG A 177 16.42 13.85 -1.99
C ARG A 177 17.36 14.67 -1.13
N LEU A 178 17.04 14.84 0.16
CA LEU A 178 17.87 15.58 1.12
C LEU A 178 19.25 14.95 1.30
N LEU A 179 19.33 13.62 1.19
CA LEU A 179 20.56 12.84 1.27
C LEU A 179 21.28 12.71 -0.08
N SER A 180 20.77 13.33 -1.13
CA SER A 180 21.34 13.26 -2.49
C SER A 180 21.56 11.81 -2.98
N ILE A 181 20.73 10.87 -2.53
CA ILE A 181 20.82 9.47 -2.96
C ILE A 181 20.34 9.39 -4.42
N LYS A 182 21.29 9.08 -5.30
CA LYS A 182 21.01 8.94 -6.73
C LYS A 182 20.03 7.81 -7.01
N THR A 183 19.09 8.03 -7.90
CA THR A 183 18.13 7.03 -8.36
C THR A 183 18.12 6.97 -9.88
N LEU A 184 18.07 5.76 -10.41
CA LEU A 184 17.81 5.53 -11.82
C LEU A 184 16.29 5.38 -11.99
N GLN A 185 15.66 6.30 -12.70
CA GLN A 185 14.22 6.24 -12.96
C GLN A 185 13.98 5.97 -14.44
N LYS A 186 13.35 4.83 -14.73
CA LYS A 186 12.80 4.58 -16.07
C LYS A 186 11.36 5.09 -16.10
N LYS A 187 11.07 6.00 -17.01
CA LYS A 187 9.69 6.46 -17.22
C LYS A 187 8.88 5.33 -17.81
N VAL A 188 7.90 4.84 -17.05
CA VAL A 188 6.92 3.85 -17.52
C VAL A 188 5.64 4.60 -17.82
N ASN A 189 5.20 4.57 -19.09
CA ASN A 189 3.99 5.27 -19.54
C ASN A 189 2.72 4.47 -19.24
N HIS A 190 2.64 3.85 -18.05
CA HIS A 190 1.49 3.08 -17.62
C HIS A 190 0.95 3.63 -16.29
N ILE A 191 -0.35 3.55 -16.12
CA ILE A 191 -1.09 3.90 -14.90
C ILE A 191 -1.80 2.65 -14.43
N ALA A 192 -1.75 2.36 -13.13
CA ALA A 192 -2.60 1.35 -12.54
C ALA A 192 -3.99 1.96 -12.27
N LEU A 193 -5.00 1.37 -12.89
CA LEU A 193 -6.39 1.62 -12.61
C LEU A 193 -6.91 0.51 -11.71
N SER A 194 -7.55 0.87 -10.59
CA SER A 194 -8.10 -0.12 -9.67
C SER A 194 -9.49 0.27 -9.19
N GLY A 195 -10.27 -0.74 -8.83
CA GLY A 195 -11.64 -0.57 -8.34
C GLY A 195 -12.26 -1.90 -7.96
N PHE A 196 -13.57 -1.86 -7.71
CA PHE A 196 -14.33 -3.05 -7.38
C PHE A 196 -15.41 -3.30 -8.42
N LEU A 197 -15.60 -4.56 -8.78
CA LEU A 197 -16.61 -5.03 -9.71
C LEU A 197 -17.39 -6.17 -9.07
N GLN A 198 -18.61 -6.36 -9.55
CA GLN A 198 -19.41 -7.55 -9.26
C GLN A 198 -19.29 -8.51 -10.45
N GLN A 199 -19.03 -9.78 -10.18
CA GLN A 199 -19.07 -10.85 -11.19
C GLN A 199 -20.31 -11.73 -11.05
N SER A 200 -20.74 -12.36 -12.14
CA SER A 200 -21.96 -13.18 -12.19
C SER A 200 -21.87 -14.47 -11.37
N LYS A 201 -20.69 -15.03 -11.24
CA LYS A 201 -20.42 -16.29 -10.53
C LYS A 201 -19.66 -16.04 -9.23
N ASN A 202 -19.66 -17.02 -8.33
CA ASN A 202 -18.81 -17.02 -7.16
C ASN A 202 -17.33 -17.04 -7.59
N HIS A 203 -16.49 -16.20 -6.99
CA HIS A 203 -15.05 -16.17 -7.27
C HIS A 203 -14.31 -17.42 -6.71
N ASN A 204 -14.92 -18.19 -5.82
CA ASN A 204 -14.35 -19.42 -5.23
C ASN A 204 -12.90 -19.24 -4.76
N SER A 205 -12.59 -18.09 -4.14
CA SER A 205 -11.24 -17.76 -3.67
C SER A 205 -10.16 -17.83 -4.77
N THR A 206 -10.53 -17.58 -6.02
CA THR A 206 -9.65 -17.61 -7.19
C THR A 206 -9.16 -16.21 -7.52
N ALA A 207 -7.85 -16.02 -7.51
CA ALA A 207 -7.21 -14.85 -8.10
C ALA A 207 -6.95 -15.10 -9.59
N VAL A 208 -7.26 -14.12 -10.43
CA VAL A 208 -7.05 -14.22 -11.87
C VAL A 208 -6.09 -13.13 -12.33
N GLN A 209 -5.08 -13.52 -13.09
CA GLN A 209 -4.24 -12.63 -13.88
C GLN A 209 -4.59 -12.85 -15.34
N ALA A 210 -4.90 -11.78 -16.09
CA ALA A 210 -5.14 -11.86 -17.53
C ALA A 210 -4.32 -10.83 -18.29
N PHE A 211 -3.81 -11.21 -19.45
CA PHE A 211 -3.11 -10.33 -20.36
C PHE A 211 -4.07 -9.89 -21.48
N THR A 212 -4.67 -8.72 -21.32
CA THR A 212 -5.68 -8.18 -22.24
C THR A 212 -5.06 -7.13 -23.18
N ASP A 213 -5.79 -6.75 -24.23
CA ASP A 213 -5.40 -5.69 -25.18
C ASP A 213 -5.23 -4.31 -24.53
N LEU A 214 -5.91 -4.07 -23.38
CA LEU A 214 -5.72 -2.85 -22.61
C LEU A 214 -4.50 -2.92 -21.70
N GLY A 215 -3.90 -4.09 -21.56
CA GLY A 215 -2.79 -4.39 -20.67
C GLY A 215 -3.13 -5.44 -19.61
N PRO A 216 -2.16 -5.85 -18.80
CA PRO A 216 -2.37 -6.88 -17.79
C PRO A 216 -3.34 -6.41 -16.71
N ILE A 217 -4.26 -7.30 -16.33
CA ILE A 217 -5.23 -7.09 -15.25
C ILE A 217 -5.14 -8.21 -14.22
N GLY A 218 -5.17 -7.85 -12.94
CA GLY A 218 -5.38 -8.74 -11.82
C GLY A 218 -6.80 -8.61 -11.30
N LEU A 219 -7.49 -9.73 -11.10
CA LEU A 219 -8.81 -9.82 -10.49
C LEU A 219 -8.65 -10.60 -9.19
N LEU A 220 -8.93 -9.95 -8.07
CA LEU A 220 -8.70 -10.51 -6.74
C LEU A 220 -10.04 -10.70 -6.01
N PRO A 221 -10.28 -11.86 -5.39
CA PRO A 221 -11.44 -12.07 -4.54
C PRO A 221 -11.52 -11.00 -3.47
N PHE A 222 -12.72 -10.50 -3.17
CA PHE A 222 -12.89 -9.49 -2.15
C PHE A 222 -14.23 -9.61 -1.41
N GLN A 223 -14.17 -9.75 -0.10
CA GLN A 223 -15.31 -9.80 0.84
C GLN A 223 -16.40 -10.83 0.47
N SER A 224 -17.46 -10.42 -0.25
CA SER A 224 -18.55 -11.32 -0.64
C SER A 224 -18.21 -12.15 -1.87
N LYS A 225 -18.90 -13.29 -2.02
CA LYS A 225 -18.59 -14.35 -3.00
C LYS A 225 -18.50 -13.91 -4.47
N ASN A 226 -19.04 -12.77 -4.80
CA ASN A 226 -19.10 -12.27 -6.18
C ASN A 226 -18.53 -10.85 -6.35
N ILE A 227 -17.89 -10.30 -5.35
CA ILE A 227 -17.15 -9.03 -5.45
C ILE A 227 -15.69 -9.31 -5.68
N ILE A 228 -15.11 -8.60 -6.63
CA ILE A 228 -13.69 -8.64 -6.94
C ILE A 228 -13.09 -7.24 -6.88
N ASN A 229 -11.86 -7.16 -6.43
CA ASN A 229 -11.00 -6.00 -6.66
C ASN A 229 -10.21 -6.23 -7.95
N PHE A 230 -10.20 -5.26 -8.85
CA PHE A 230 -9.35 -5.31 -10.03
C PHE A 230 -8.22 -4.29 -9.95
N VAL A 231 -7.08 -4.65 -10.54
CA VAL A 231 -5.95 -3.76 -10.76
C VAL A 231 -5.48 -3.99 -12.19
N GLN A 232 -5.58 -2.98 -13.04
CA GLN A 232 -5.18 -3.04 -14.42
C GLN A 232 -4.09 -2.03 -14.74
N SER A 233 -3.02 -2.48 -15.36
CA SER A 233 -1.95 -1.62 -15.87
C SER A 233 -2.29 -1.19 -17.29
N ILE A 234 -2.56 0.10 -17.50
CA ILE A 234 -3.01 0.67 -18.76
C ILE A 234 -2.03 1.76 -19.19
N GLU A 235 -1.77 1.88 -20.49
CA GLU A 235 -1.04 3.01 -21.04
C GLU A 235 -1.68 4.34 -20.66
N GLU A 236 -0.90 5.33 -20.24
CA GLU A 236 -1.40 6.60 -19.68
C GLU A 236 -2.38 7.31 -20.63
N LYS A 237 -2.11 7.31 -21.93
CA LYS A 237 -2.99 7.94 -22.95
C LYS A 237 -4.36 7.23 -23.00
N LYS A 238 -4.35 5.89 -23.07
CA LYS A 238 -5.58 5.08 -23.08
C LYS A 238 -6.34 5.23 -21.76
N CYS A 239 -5.66 5.24 -20.62
CA CYS A 239 -6.28 5.43 -19.32
C CYS A 239 -7.03 6.77 -19.24
N LYS A 240 -6.41 7.88 -19.70
CA LYS A 240 -7.07 9.20 -19.75
C LYS A 240 -8.31 9.19 -20.65
N GLN A 241 -8.26 8.51 -21.79
CA GLN A 241 -9.41 8.37 -22.69
C GLN A 241 -10.55 7.55 -22.04
N ILE A 242 -10.23 6.50 -21.27
CA ILE A 242 -11.23 5.72 -20.54
C ILE A 242 -11.88 6.58 -19.45
N LEU A 243 -11.07 7.27 -18.64
CA LEU A 243 -11.56 8.10 -17.54
C LEU A 243 -12.38 9.33 -18.00
N SER A 244 -12.23 9.78 -19.26
CA SER A 244 -13.04 10.85 -19.83
C SER A 244 -14.41 10.41 -20.34
N LYS A 245 -14.70 9.09 -20.38
CA LYS A 245 -16.03 8.57 -20.75
C LYS A 245 -17.06 8.87 -19.66
N SER A 246 -18.33 8.94 -20.03
CA SER A 246 -19.44 9.15 -19.09
C SER A 246 -19.60 8.01 -18.06
N LYS A 247 -19.23 6.80 -18.43
CA LYS A 247 -19.30 5.58 -17.60
C LYS A 247 -18.01 4.75 -17.77
N PRO A 248 -16.87 5.17 -17.20
CA PRO A 248 -15.61 4.47 -17.36
C PRO A 248 -15.65 3.06 -16.78
N GLU A 249 -16.40 2.84 -15.69
CA GLU A 249 -16.61 1.53 -15.06
C GLU A 249 -17.26 0.54 -16.01
N GLN A 250 -18.29 0.98 -16.72
CA GLN A 250 -18.98 0.14 -17.70
C GLN A 250 -18.05 -0.26 -18.83
N TYR A 251 -17.21 0.67 -19.29
CA TYR A 251 -16.23 0.37 -20.34
C TYR A 251 -15.26 -0.75 -19.92
N ILE A 252 -14.78 -0.72 -18.67
CA ILE A 252 -13.93 -1.80 -18.14
C ILE A 252 -14.69 -3.12 -18.07
N CYS A 253 -15.94 -3.09 -17.59
CA CYS A 253 -16.77 -4.29 -17.55
C CYS A 253 -17.01 -4.88 -18.94
N ASP A 254 -17.34 -4.05 -19.94
CA ASP A 254 -17.60 -4.48 -21.32
C ASP A 254 -16.34 -5.12 -21.93
N HIS A 255 -15.16 -4.52 -21.66
CA HIS A 255 -13.88 -5.08 -22.08
C HIS A 255 -13.62 -6.45 -21.46
N LEU A 256 -13.82 -6.59 -20.13
CA LEU A 256 -13.67 -7.87 -19.44
C LEU A 256 -14.69 -8.91 -19.91
N ASN A 257 -15.95 -8.51 -20.13
CA ASN A 257 -17.01 -9.37 -20.65
C ASN A 257 -16.68 -9.91 -22.03
N SER A 258 -16.06 -9.10 -22.89
CA SER A 258 -15.57 -9.52 -24.19
C SER A 258 -14.41 -10.51 -24.04
N PHE A 259 -13.42 -10.20 -23.20
CA PHE A 259 -12.25 -11.06 -22.98
C PHE A 259 -12.63 -12.44 -22.41
N PHE A 260 -13.55 -12.49 -21.43
CA PHE A 260 -13.99 -13.72 -20.77
C PHE A 260 -15.27 -14.33 -21.37
N SER A 261 -15.67 -13.92 -22.57
CA SER A 261 -16.91 -14.41 -23.22
C SER A 261 -17.00 -15.93 -23.33
N HIS A 262 -15.85 -16.61 -23.49
CA HIS A 262 -15.75 -18.06 -23.67
C HIS A 262 -16.00 -18.89 -22.38
N ILE A 263 -15.91 -18.27 -21.19
CA ILE A 263 -16.12 -18.98 -19.89
C ILE A 263 -17.41 -18.59 -19.19
N ASP A 264 -18.33 -17.89 -19.86
CA ASP A 264 -19.61 -17.43 -19.34
C ASP A 264 -19.46 -16.70 -17.98
N LEU A 265 -18.46 -15.83 -17.88
CA LEU A 265 -18.22 -14.96 -16.74
C LEU A 265 -18.54 -13.52 -17.14
N LYS A 266 -19.44 -12.88 -16.39
CA LYS A 266 -19.87 -11.50 -16.65
C LYS A 266 -19.55 -10.59 -15.48
N PHE A 267 -19.14 -9.37 -15.80
CA PHE A 267 -18.79 -8.32 -14.85
C PHE A 267 -19.75 -7.14 -14.96
N GLN A 268 -20.07 -6.54 -13.82
CA GLN A 268 -20.89 -5.36 -13.71
C GLN A 268 -20.23 -4.34 -12.77
N PRO A 269 -20.44 -3.03 -13.01
CA PRO A 269 -19.98 -2.01 -12.08
C PRO A 269 -20.63 -2.18 -10.71
N LEU A 270 -19.86 -2.03 -9.65
CA LEU A 270 -20.42 -2.01 -8.31
C LEU A 270 -21.09 -0.64 -8.07
N LYS A 271 -22.41 -0.62 -7.79
CA LYS A 271 -23.25 0.60 -7.71
C LYS A 271 -22.80 1.67 -6.69
N LYS A 272 -21.79 1.40 -5.86
CA LYS A 272 -21.33 2.28 -4.76
C LYS A 272 -19.86 2.70 -4.81
N VAL A 273 -19.12 2.40 -5.86
CA VAL A 273 -17.68 2.74 -5.92
C VAL A 273 -17.40 3.65 -7.09
N ASN A 274 -17.56 4.95 -6.85
CA ASN A 274 -17.23 6.01 -7.80
C ASN A 274 -15.78 6.50 -7.61
N GLN A 275 -14.79 5.65 -7.55
CA GLN A 275 -13.41 6.14 -7.49
C GLN A 275 -12.44 5.22 -8.22
N PHE A 276 -12.25 5.56 -9.48
CA PHE A 276 -11.05 5.24 -10.22
C PHE A 276 -10.03 6.35 -9.93
N ASN A 277 -9.14 6.16 -9.05
CA ASN A 277 -8.01 7.07 -8.86
C ASN A 277 -6.87 6.33 -8.19
N ASN A 278 -5.92 5.90 -8.98
CA ASN A 278 -4.58 5.76 -8.41
C ASN A 278 -3.53 5.82 -9.52
N LYS A 279 -2.81 6.93 -9.58
CA LYS A 279 -1.47 6.93 -10.14
C LYS A 279 -0.57 6.17 -9.18
N LEU A 280 -0.04 5.05 -9.63
CA LEU A 280 1.09 4.40 -8.95
C LEU A 280 2.37 5.18 -9.17
#